data_861e30d2ba1e453ec92adbbfc8368e1b
#
_entry.id   861e30d2ba1e453ec92adbbfc8368e1b
#
_cell.length_a   1.000
_cell.length_b   1.000
_cell.length_c   1.000
_cell.angle_alpha   90.00
_cell.angle_beta   90.00
_cell.angle_gamma   90.00
#
_symmetry.space_group_name_H-M   'P 1'
#
loop_
_entity.id
_entity.type
_entity.pdbx_description
1 polymer ?
#
loop_
_entity_poly.entity_id
_entity_poly.type
_entity_poly.pdbx_seq_one_letter_code
_entity_poly.pdbx_strand_id
1 'polypeptide(L)'
;VENYIKNQVADYKLTIVEQNNMTDAIEGSDISLVYKENSDIEDALKKQNAFLWPQAFFSKSSAEVTIEVGYDEAALESKIESVQALNQEQTDPQSAYPKYDGNSFVVEPEVYGTKVDVDTFKAKVKDAITNFKSELNMMDEKCYAMPKYTSESPEVQKACDAMNNYLKASITYKMTNQNVVVNKDLISGWVTYDDNMNATLDESKVKEWLREFGKTYDTVGTTRSITTPGGKTVDVSGGTYGWSVDEAAELTALVDSIKKGEVVEKEPAYAQTAATHDAQDWGTTYLEVDIPAQHMWYVVNGAVQLETDVVTGLPTPERETPTGVYSILEMKRDKVLTGTIDPSTGKPIYQTPVAYWMRVTWTGVGFHDATWNPSFGGSRYQTNGSHGCINMPLDQAASLYGMLSMGTPVIIHN
;
A
#
# COMPACT_ATOMS: atom_id res chain seq x y z
N VAL A 1 -5.62 -26.72 -69.84
CA VAL A 1 -5.87 -25.99 -68.59
C VAL A 1 -5.52 -26.88 -67.41
N GLU A 2 -6.12 -28.07 -67.28
CA GLU A 2 -5.86 -28.97 -66.12
C GLU A 2 -4.40 -29.35 -65.98
N ASN A 3 -3.66 -29.73 -67.00
CA ASN A 3 -2.23 -30.02 -66.95
C ASN A 3 -1.40 -28.81 -66.50
N TYR A 4 -1.82 -27.59 -66.88
CA TYR A 4 -1.17 -26.40 -66.40
C TYR A 4 -1.39 -26.17 -64.90
N ILE A 5 -2.62 -26.38 -64.44
CA ILE A 5 -2.96 -26.30 -63.01
C ILE A 5 -2.20 -27.37 -62.20
N LYS A 6 -2.18 -28.62 -62.69
CA LYS A 6 -1.43 -29.72 -62.05
C LYS A 6 0.07 -29.40 -61.92
N ASN A 7 0.66 -28.76 -62.93
CA ASN A 7 2.07 -28.35 -62.85
C ASN A 7 2.25 -27.18 -61.88
N GLN A 8 1.36 -26.19 -61.86
CA GLN A 8 1.43 -25.09 -60.91
C GLN A 8 1.27 -25.55 -59.47
N VAL A 9 0.43 -26.56 -59.23
CA VAL A 9 0.27 -27.17 -57.88
C VAL A 9 1.53 -27.95 -57.48
N ALA A 10 2.17 -28.65 -58.41
CA ALA A 10 3.40 -29.40 -58.18
C ALA A 10 4.60 -28.47 -57.88
N ASP A 11 4.66 -27.33 -58.52
CA ASP A 11 5.74 -26.31 -58.37
C ASP A 11 5.43 -25.29 -57.24
N TYR A 12 4.36 -25.48 -56.48
CA TYR A 12 3.95 -24.57 -55.39
C TYR A 12 4.99 -24.54 -54.30
N LYS A 13 5.28 -23.32 -53.85
CA LYS A 13 6.17 -23.06 -52.71
C LYS A 13 5.59 -21.91 -51.87
N LEU A 14 5.41 -22.17 -50.61
CA LEU A 14 5.07 -21.20 -49.60
C LEU A 14 6.35 -20.76 -48.86
N THR A 15 6.73 -19.48 -48.97
CA THR A 15 7.79 -18.91 -48.16
C THR A 15 7.19 -18.38 -46.85
N ILE A 16 7.72 -18.84 -45.71
CA ILE A 16 7.33 -18.35 -44.38
C ILE A 16 8.38 -17.32 -43.96
N VAL A 17 7.95 -16.10 -43.76
CA VAL A 17 8.81 -15.01 -43.28
C VAL A 17 8.62 -14.86 -41.78
N GLU A 18 9.67 -15.12 -41.04
CA GLU A 18 9.74 -15.06 -39.59
C GLU A 18 10.26 -13.68 -39.10
N GLN A 19 10.32 -13.49 -37.80
CA GLN A 19 10.99 -12.32 -37.21
C GLN A 19 12.47 -12.28 -37.64
N ASN A 20 13.05 -11.08 -37.63
CA ASN A 20 14.45 -10.83 -38.02
C ASN A 20 14.80 -11.23 -39.47
N ASN A 21 13.79 -11.29 -40.36
CA ASN A 21 13.94 -11.68 -41.76
C ASN A 21 14.48 -13.10 -41.97
N MET A 22 14.30 -13.97 -40.98
CA MET A 22 14.51 -15.40 -41.19
C MET A 22 13.41 -15.97 -42.09
N THR A 23 13.71 -17.00 -42.84
CA THR A 23 12.74 -17.60 -43.76
C THR A 23 12.83 -19.10 -43.77
N ASP A 24 11.68 -19.72 -43.72
CA ASP A 24 11.48 -21.13 -44.01
C ASP A 24 10.60 -21.32 -45.27
N ALA A 25 10.54 -22.53 -45.78
CA ALA A 25 9.69 -22.81 -46.92
C ALA A 25 9.01 -24.20 -46.80
N ILE A 26 7.78 -24.26 -47.32
CA ILE A 26 7.04 -25.48 -47.52
C ILE A 26 6.82 -25.65 -49.04
N GLU A 27 7.38 -26.68 -49.64
CA GLU A 27 7.19 -26.98 -51.06
C GLU A 27 6.02 -27.94 -51.23
N GLY A 28 5.28 -27.82 -52.34
CA GLY A 28 4.15 -28.69 -52.62
C GLY A 28 4.51 -30.18 -52.60
N SER A 29 5.73 -30.51 -53.03
CA SER A 29 6.28 -31.88 -52.99
C SER A 29 6.46 -32.41 -51.56
N ASP A 30 6.76 -31.53 -50.60
CA ASP A 30 6.98 -31.92 -49.20
C ASP A 30 5.71 -32.45 -48.53
N ILE A 31 4.55 -31.99 -48.98
CA ILE A 31 3.24 -32.26 -48.39
C ILE A 31 2.33 -33.07 -49.32
N SER A 32 2.90 -33.61 -50.40
CA SER A 32 2.13 -34.35 -51.44
C SER A 32 0.93 -33.55 -51.97
N LEU A 33 1.17 -32.23 -52.23
CA LEU A 33 0.11 -31.35 -52.70
C LEU A 33 -0.38 -31.79 -54.08
N VAL A 34 -1.68 -32.01 -54.22
CA VAL A 34 -2.30 -32.44 -55.47
C VAL A 34 -3.55 -31.63 -55.80
N TYR A 35 -3.78 -31.39 -57.07
CA TYR A 35 -5.04 -30.83 -57.54
C TYR A 35 -6.18 -31.85 -57.40
N LYS A 36 -7.26 -31.48 -56.75
CA LYS A 36 -8.51 -32.25 -56.71
C LYS A 36 -9.37 -31.89 -57.94
N GLU A 37 -9.60 -32.84 -58.83
CA GLU A 37 -10.46 -32.61 -59.99
C GLU A 37 -11.88 -32.27 -59.52
N ASN A 38 -12.43 -31.18 -60.04
CA ASN A 38 -13.82 -30.75 -59.81
C ASN A 38 -14.49 -30.45 -61.15
N SER A 39 -15.83 -30.31 -61.20
CA SER A 39 -16.60 -30.07 -62.41
C SER A 39 -16.51 -28.62 -62.89
N ASP A 40 -15.89 -27.70 -62.17
CA ASP A 40 -15.96 -26.25 -62.48
C ASP A 40 -15.37 -25.89 -63.83
N ILE A 41 -14.27 -26.55 -64.24
CA ILE A 41 -13.64 -26.36 -65.55
C ILE A 41 -14.56 -26.88 -66.64
N GLU A 42 -15.14 -28.09 -66.49
CA GLU A 42 -16.08 -28.63 -67.44
C GLU A 42 -17.36 -27.81 -67.53
N ASP A 43 -17.88 -27.32 -66.45
CA ASP A 43 -19.08 -26.50 -66.39
C ASP A 43 -18.84 -25.09 -66.96
N ALA A 44 -17.66 -24.54 -66.76
CA ALA A 44 -17.24 -23.28 -67.43
C ALA A 44 -17.15 -23.49 -68.94
N LEU A 45 -16.61 -24.64 -69.41
CA LEU A 45 -16.55 -24.96 -70.84
C LEU A 45 -17.94 -25.21 -71.41
N LYS A 46 -18.84 -25.93 -70.71
CA LYS A 46 -20.22 -26.17 -71.18
C LYS A 46 -21.04 -24.87 -71.26
N LYS A 47 -20.75 -23.87 -70.47
CA LYS A 47 -21.42 -22.56 -70.56
C LYS A 47 -20.94 -21.69 -71.72
N GLN A 48 -19.87 -22.08 -72.41
CA GLN A 48 -19.39 -21.35 -73.58
C GLN A 48 -20.32 -21.65 -74.80
N ASN A 49 -20.92 -20.60 -75.35
CA ASN A 49 -21.76 -20.72 -76.52
C ASN A 49 -20.88 -20.71 -77.79
N ALA A 50 -20.81 -21.85 -78.47
CA ALA A 50 -20.00 -22.03 -79.69
C ALA A 50 -20.38 -21.03 -80.81
N PHE A 51 -21.61 -20.50 -80.84
CA PHE A 51 -22.06 -19.49 -81.82
C PHE A 51 -21.56 -18.08 -81.54
N LEU A 52 -21.08 -17.77 -80.33
CA LEU A 52 -20.53 -16.48 -79.97
C LEU A 52 -19.00 -16.39 -80.12
N TRP A 53 -18.38 -17.40 -80.71
CA TRP A 53 -16.93 -17.51 -80.89
C TRP A 53 -16.31 -16.31 -81.63
N PRO A 54 -16.97 -15.70 -82.69
CA PRO A 54 -16.42 -14.50 -83.36
C PRO A 54 -16.36 -13.29 -82.42
N GLN A 55 -17.22 -13.18 -81.41
CA GLN A 55 -17.18 -12.06 -80.44
C GLN A 55 -16.01 -12.22 -79.43
N ALA A 56 -15.47 -13.39 -79.23
CA ALA A 56 -14.33 -13.61 -78.37
C ALA A 56 -13.04 -12.95 -78.88
N PHE A 57 -12.97 -12.57 -80.16
CA PHE A 57 -11.88 -11.75 -80.70
C PHE A 57 -11.90 -10.31 -80.19
N PHE A 58 -13.07 -9.83 -79.72
CA PHE A 58 -13.29 -8.44 -79.34
C PHE A 58 -13.61 -8.24 -77.88
N SER A 59 -13.81 -9.33 -77.10
CA SER A 59 -14.10 -9.29 -75.70
C SER A 59 -13.30 -10.36 -74.95
N LYS A 60 -12.58 -9.95 -73.88
CA LYS A 60 -11.99 -10.92 -72.93
C LYS A 60 -13.10 -11.45 -72.04
N SER A 61 -13.39 -12.78 -72.15
CA SER A 61 -14.22 -13.45 -71.14
C SER A 61 -13.33 -14.11 -70.12
N SER A 62 -13.55 -13.80 -68.82
CA SER A 62 -12.95 -14.49 -67.72
C SER A 62 -13.96 -15.47 -67.10
N ALA A 63 -13.56 -16.65 -66.79
CA ALA A 63 -14.32 -17.59 -65.97
C ALA A 63 -13.55 -17.78 -64.66
N GLU A 64 -14.22 -17.61 -63.51
CA GLU A 64 -13.68 -17.98 -62.22
C GLU A 64 -13.84 -19.49 -62.01
N VAL A 65 -12.74 -20.15 -61.71
CA VAL A 65 -12.70 -21.58 -61.45
C VAL A 65 -12.08 -21.74 -60.07
N THR A 66 -12.76 -22.47 -59.19
CA THR A 66 -12.25 -22.81 -57.87
C THR A 66 -11.23 -23.95 -58.00
N ILE A 67 -9.99 -23.70 -57.58
CA ILE A 67 -8.95 -24.72 -57.53
C ILE A 67 -8.98 -25.37 -56.14
N GLU A 68 -9.44 -26.62 -56.10
CA GLU A 68 -9.38 -27.40 -54.88
C GLU A 68 -8.09 -28.24 -54.86
N VAL A 69 -7.44 -28.24 -53.67
CA VAL A 69 -6.22 -29.02 -53.45
C VAL A 69 -6.40 -30.02 -52.31
N GLY A 70 -5.63 -31.08 -52.40
CA GLY A 70 -5.44 -32.03 -51.31
C GLY A 70 -3.98 -32.13 -50.96
N TYR A 71 -3.69 -32.40 -49.72
CA TYR A 71 -2.34 -32.61 -49.20
C TYR A 71 -2.34 -33.64 -48.10
N ASP A 72 -1.17 -34.19 -47.77
CA ASP A 72 -0.96 -35.07 -46.63
C ASP A 72 -0.88 -34.22 -45.37
N GLU A 73 -1.91 -34.32 -44.50
CA GLU A 73 -1.99 -33.59 -43.23
C GLU A 73 -0.83 -33.90 -42.29
N ALA A 74 -0.35 -35.19 -42.24
CA ALA A 74 0.75 -35.56 -41.35
C ALA A 74 2.09 -34.99 -41.83
N ALA A 75 2.29 -34.99 -43.18
CA ALA A 75 3.47 -34.37 -43.76
C ALA A 75 3.49 -32.84 -43.57
N LEU A 76 2.32 -32.19 -43.71
CA LEU A 76 2.20 -30.74 -43.43
C LEU A 76 2.48 -30.45 -41.99
N GLU A 77 1.93 -31.20 -41.03
CA GLU A 77 2.18 -31.02 -39.60
C GLU A 77 3.68 -31.14 -39.29
N SER A 78 4.35 -32.17 -39.81
CA SER A 78 5.81 -32.35 -39.63
C SER A 78 6.62 -31.18 -40.19
N LYS A 79 6.22 -30.62 -41.33
CA LYS A 79 6.87 -29.45 -41.91
C LYS A 79 6.66 -28.19 -41.07
N ILE A 80 5.46 -27.97 -40.57
CA ILE A 80 5.16 -26.85 -39.63
C ILE A 80 6.02 -27.00 -38.36
N GLU A 81 6.09 -28.20 -37.79
CA GLU A 81 6.92 -28.45 -36.59
C GLU A 81 8.42 -28.21 -36.81
N SER A 82 8.89 -28.31 -38.04
CA SER A 82 10.29 -28.10 -38.40
C SER A 82 10.67 -26.61 -38.61
N VAL A 83 9.70 -25.71 -38.65
CA VAL A 83 9.94 -24.26 -38.82
C VAL A 83 10.80 -23.70 -37.69
N GLN A 84 11.81 -22.90 -38.04
CA GLN A 84 12.80 -22.39 -37.10
C GLN A 84 12.20 -21.62 -35.93
N ALA A 85 11.17 -20.81 -36.18
CA ALA A 85 10.46 -20.04 -35.15
C ALA A 85 9.91 -20.90 -34.01
N LEU A 86 9.59 -22.20 -34.29
CA LEU A 86 9.12 -23.13 -33.26
C LEU A 86 10.25 -23.85 -32.53
N ASN A 87 11.46 -23.90 -33.10
CA ASN A 87 12.61 -24.67 -32.60
C ASN A 87 13.70 -23.81 -31.94
N GLN A 88 13.54 -22.51 -31.89
CA GLN A 88 14.44 -21.60 -31.20
C GLN A 88 13.92 -21.23 -29.80
N GLU A 89 14.78 -20.61 -28.99
CA GLU A 89 14.35 -20.05 -27.70
C GLU A 89 13.27 -18.99 -27.92
N GLN A 90 12.12 -19.16 -27.26
CA GLN A 90 10.98 -18.28 -27.40
C GLN A 90 10.86 -17.37 -26.19
N THR A 91 10.54 -16.10 -26.42
CA THR A 91 10.28 -15.09 -25.40
C THR A 91 8.82 -14.68 -25.39
N ASP A 92 8.21 -14.58 -24.20
CA ASP A 92 6.85 -14.05 -24.07
C ASP A 92 6.81 -12.57 -24.41
N PRO A 93 5.71 -12.06 -25.00
CA PRO A 93 5.52 -10.65 -25.22
C PRO A 93 5.33 -9.92 -23.87
N GLN A 94 5.77 -8.68 -23.81
CA GLN A 94 5.51 -7.78 -22.68
C GLN A 94 4.53 -6.69 -23.11
N SER A 95 3.48 -6.49 -22.32
CA SER A 95 2.51 -5.42 -22.58
C SER A 95 3.10 -4.06 -22.30
N ALA A 96 2.64 -3.03 -23.02
CA ALA A 96 2.86 -1.66 -22.63
C ALA A 96 2.28 -1.39 -21.23
N TYR A 97 2.93 -0.52 -20.45
CA TYR A 97 2.53 -0.24 -19.07
C TYR A 97 2.93 1.17 -18.63
N PRO A 98 2.26 1.73 -17.60
CA PRO A 98 2.68 2.98 -16.97
C PRO A 98 4.01 2.82 -16.24
N LYS A 99 5.01 3.65 -16.58
CA LYS A 99 6.33 3.70 -15.94
C LYS A 99 6.61 5.10 -15.43
N TYR A 100 7.10 5.21 -14.19
CA TYR A 100 7.55 6.49 -13.65
C TYR A 100 8.93 6.84 -14.17
N ASP A 101 9.07 8.01 -14.80
CA ASP A 101 10.31 8.48 -15.43
C ASP A 101 11.17 9.38 -14.51
N GLY A 102 10.72 9.56 -13.26
CA GLY A 102 11.31 10.50 -12.28
C GLY A 102 10.54 11.83 -12.19
N ASN A 103 9.57 12.06 -13.05
CA ASN A 103 8.73 13.25 -13.02
C ASN A 103 7.23 12.95 -13.16
N SER A 104 6.88 11.99 -14.00
CA SER A 104 5.50 11.59 -14.31
C SER A 104 5.45 10.11 -14.70
N PHE A 105 4.24 9.55 -14.73
CA PHE A 105 4.00 8.25 -15.36
C PHE A 105 3.82 8.43 -16.87
N VAL A 106 4.62 7.71 -17.62
CA VAL A 106 4.60 7.67 -19.08
C VAL A 106 4.33 6.25 -19.57
N VAL A 107 3.88 6.10 -20.81
CA VAL A 107 3.71 4.79 -21.41
C VAL A 107 5.09 4.21 -21.73
N GLU A 108 5.45 3.10 -21.09
CA GLU A 108 6.55 2.25 -21.54
C GLU A 108 6.00 1.35 -22.65
N PRO A 109 6.58 1.36 -23.85
CA PRO A 109 6.08 0.59 -24.97
C PRO A 109 6.12 -0.92 -24.73
N GLU A 110 5.27 -1.62 -25.41
CA GLU A 110 5.26 -3.08 -25.47
C GLU A 110 6.52 -3.63 -26.13
N VAL A 111 6.85 -4.87 -25.75
CA VAL A 111 7.89 -5.65 -26.43
C VAL A 111 7.25 -6.89 -27.03
N TYR A 112 7.32 -7.02 -28.36
CA TYR A 112 6.86 -8.22 -29.02
C TYR A 112 7.85 -9.34 -28.77
N GLY A 113 7.34 -10.46 -28.25
CA GLY A 113 8.14 -11.67 -28.03
C GLY A 113 8.32 -12.48 -29.31
N THR A 114 9.03 -13.59 -29.21
CA THR A 114 9.22 -14.55 -30.29
C THR A 114 8.36 -15.81 -30.13
N LYS A 115 7.50 -15.84 -29.09
CA LYS A 115 6.63 -16.99 -28.82
C LYS A 115 5.55 -17.13 -29.90
N VAL A 116 5.56 -18.26 -30.60
CA VAL A 116 4.59 -18.54 -31.66
C VAL A 116 3.26 -18.99 -31.06
N ASP A 117 2.17 -18.39 -31.52
CA ASP A 117 0.82 -18.94 -31.37
C ASP A 117 0.64 -20.06 -32.38
N VAL A 118 0.90 -21.29 -31.96
CA VAL A 118 0.97 -22.49 -32.79
C VAL A 118 -0.35 -22.74 -33.53
N ASP A 119 -1.48 -22.55 -32.87
CA ASP A 119 -2.80 -22.77 -33.44
C ASP A 119 -3.11 -21.76 -34.55
N THR A 120 -2.83 -20.48 -34.28
CA THR A 120 -2.97 -19.42 -35.30
C THR A 120 -2.02 -19.66 -36.47
N PHE A 121 -0.77 -20.00 -36.21
CA PHE A 121 0.22 -20.26 -37.23
C PHE A 121 -0.20 -21.43 -38.15
N LYS A 122 -0.60 -22.57 -37.56
CA LYS A 122 -1.11 -23.75 -38.32
C LYS A 122 -2.31 -23.37 -39.20
N ALA A 123 -3.26 -22.59 -38.65
CA ALA A 123 -4.43 -22.15 -39.41
C ALA A 123 -4.04 -21.26 -40.59
N LYS A 124 -3.08 -20.35 -40.40
CA LYS A 124 -2.61 -19.43 -41.45
C LYS A 124 -1.80 -20.14 -42.53
N VAL A 125 -0.99 -21.12 -42.17
CA VAL A 125 -0.28 -21.95 -43.15
C VAL A 125 -1.27 -22.74 -44.02
N LYS A 126 -2.29 -23.36 -43.42
CA LYS A 126 -3.35 -24.06 -44.16
C LYS A 126 -4.12 -23.14 -45.11
N ASP A 127 -4.47 -21.95 -44.64
CA ASP A 127 -5.13 -20.90 -45.44
C ASP A 127 -4.23 -20.47 -46.61
N ALA A 128 -2.95 -20.24 -46.38
CA ALA A 128 -2.00 -19.83 -47.39
C ALA A 128 -1.84 -20.91 -48.49
N ILE A 129 -1.75 -22.21 -48.14
CA ILE A 129 -1.66 -23.31 -49.07
C ILE A 129 -2.96 -23.44 -49.89
N THR A 130 -4.12 -23.38 -49.22
CA THR A 130 -5.42 -23.51 -49.88
C THR A 130 -5.68 -22.37 -50.89
N ASN A 131 -5.21 -21.16 -50.60
CA ASN A 131 -5.37 -19.99 -51.44
C ASN A 131 -4.18 -19.72 -52.37
N PHE A 132 -3.21 -20.65 -52.48
CA PHE A 132 -2.00 -20.53 -53.30
C PHE A 132 -1.21 -19.23 -53.06
N LYS A 133 -1.14 -18.76 -51.80
CA LYS A 133 -0.26 -17.66 -51.42
C LYS A 133 1.19 -18.07 -51.54
N SER A 134 2.05 -17.27 -52.08
CA SER A 134 3.48 -17.53 -52.23
C SER A 134 4.28 -17.19 -50.99
N GLU A 135 3.68 -16.37 -50.08
CA GLU A 135 4.33 -15.89 -48.87
C GLU A 135 3.36 -15.84 -47.70
N LEU A 136 3.85 -16.15 -46.52
CA LEU A 136 3.21 -15.96 -45.21
C LEU A 136 4.16 -15.19 -44.28
N ASN A 137 3.89 -13.93 -44.06
CA ASN A 137 4.61 -13.14 -43.05
C ASN A 137 3.98 -13.40 -41.69
N MET A 138 4.72 -14.05 -40.80
CA MET A 138 4.21 -14.44 -39.48
C MET A 138 3.85 -13.25 -38.57
N MET A 139 4.51 -12.11 -38.73
CA MET A 139 4.18 -10.87 -37.97
C MET A 139 2.86 -10.26 -38.48
N ASP A 140 2.73 -10.07 -39.80
CA ASP A 140 1.56 -9.46 -40.42
C ASP A 140 0.29 -10.29 -40.20
N GLU A 141 0.45 -11.62 -40.24
CA GLU A 141 -0.64 -12.58 -40.01
C GLU A 141 -0.88 -12.91 -38.53
N LYS A 142 -0.16 -12.22 -37.61
CA LYS A 142 -0.30 -12.35 -36.14
C LYS A 142 -0.08 -13.79 -35.63
N CYS A 143 0.91 -14.48 -36.19
CA CYS A 143 1.27 -15.83 -35.78
C CYS A 143 2.11 -15.91 -34.50
N TYR A 144 2.49 -14.77 -33.93
CA TYR A 144 3.15 -14.70 -32.60
C TYR A 144 2.16 -14.32 -31.54
N ALA A 145 2.42 -14.75 -30.31
CA ALA A 145 1.68 -14.29 -29.14
C ALA A 145 1.75 -12.75 -29.07
N MET A 146 0.62 -12.13 -28.88
CA MET A 146 0.50 -10.66 -28.87
C MET A 146 0.51 -10.13 -27.43
N PRO A 147 1.12 -8.98 -27.19
CA PRO A 147 0.98 -8.30 -25.90
C PRO A 147 -0.50 -7.95 -25.66
N LYS A 148 -0.96 -8.08 -24.40
CA LYS A 148 -2.34 -7.74 -24.03
C LYS A 148 -2.66 -6.26 -24.28
N TYR A 149 -1.67 -5.39 -23.99
CA TYR A 149 -1.77 -3.96 -24.20
C TYR A 149 -0.59 -3.47 -25.04
N THR A 150 -0.87 -2.53 -25.92
CA THR A 150 0.12 -1.82 -26.73
C THR A 150 0.19 -0.35 -26.29
N SER A 151 1.18 0.37 -26.77
CA SER A 151 1.33 1.83 -26.55
C SER A 151 0.15 2.63 -27.08
N GLU A 152 -0.61 2.08 -28.02
CA GLU A 152 -1.84 2.68 -28.56
C GLU A 152 -3.10 2.29 -27.75
N SER A 153 -2.98 1.39 -26.77
CA SER A 153 -4.11 0.96 -25.96
C SER A 153 -4.62 2.09 -25.08
N PRO A 154 -5.89 2.48 -25.20
CA PRO A 154 -6.44 3.60 -24.44
C PRO A 154 -6.46 3.33 -22.92
N GLU A 155 -6.44 2.07 -22.50
CA GLU A 155 -6.37 1.66 -21.10
C GLU A 155 -5.06 2.09 -20.45
N VAL A 156 -3.93 1.92 -21.15
CA VAL A 156 -2.59 2.30 -20.65
C VAL A 156 -2.48 3.82 -20.53
N GLN A 157 -2.98 4.56 -21.54
CA GLN A 157 -2.99 6.01 -21.48
C GLN A 157 -3.85 6.54 -20.33
N LYS A 158 -5.05 5.98 -20.14
CA LYS A 158 -5.92 6.31 -19.00
C LYS A 158 -5.27 6.00 -17.67
N ALA A 159 -4.55 4.88 -17.56
CA ALA A 159 -3.80 4.54 -16.36
C ALA A 159 -2.73 5.60 -16.08
N CYS A 160 -1.92 5.98 -17.06
CA CYS A 160 -0.92 7.05 -16.91
C CYS A 160 -1.57 8.37 -16.46
N ASP A 161 -2.68 8.77 -17.09
CA ASP A 161 -3.38 10.00 -16.75
C ASP A 161 -3.93 9.98 -15.31
N ALA A 162 -4.51 8.86 -14.89
CA ALA A 162 -5.02 8.68 -13.53
C ALA A 162 -3.89 8.66 -12.50
N MET A 163 -2.80 7.95 -12.77
CA MET A 163 -1.62 7.90 -11.91
C MET A 163 -0.99 9.30 -11.78
N ASN A 164 -0.88 10.03 -12.88
CA ASN A 164 -0.40 11.41 -12.88
C ASN A 164 -1.35 12.37 -12.14
N ASN A 165 -2.64 12.07 -12.09
CA ASN A 165 -3.56 12.86 -11.28
C ASN A 165 -3.25 12.73 -9.78
N TYR A 166 -2.88 11.54 -9.30
CA TYR A 166 -2.44 11.34 -7.90
C TYR A 166 -1.17 12.13 -7.59
N LEU A 167 -0.24 12.27 -8.54
CA LEU A 167 1.00 13.03 -8.36
C LEU A 167 0.80 14.55 -8.21
N LYS A 168 -0.39 15.07 -8.50
CA LYS A 168 -0.73 16.49 -8.27
C LYS A 168 -0.88 16.80 -6.79
N ALA A 169 -1.13 15.78 -5.95
CA ALA A 169 -1.31 15.97 -4.53
C ALA A 169 -0.02 16.43 -3.85
N SER A 170 -0.18 17.38 -2.93
CA SER A 170 0.89 17.84 -2.04
C SER A 170 0.30 18.15 -0.67
N ILE A 171 0.53 17.27 0.28
CA ILE A 171 0.03 17.39 1.64
C ILE A 171 1.19 17.81 2.54
N THR A 172 1.11 19.01 3.11
CA THR A 172 2.11 19.56 4.03
C THR A 172 1.59 19.44 5.45
N TYR A 173 2.19 18.54 6.24
CA TYR A 173 1.94 18.46 7.67
C TYR A 173 2.76 19.51 8.40
N LYS A 174 2.07 20.40 9.11
CA LYS A 174 2.69 21.44 9.95
C LYS A 174 3.06 20.81 11.30
N MET A 175 4.33 20.46 11.45
CA MET A 175 4.88 20.02 12.72
C MET A 175 5.62 21.19 13.37
N THR A 176 5.79 21.16 14.67
CA THR A 176 6.29 22.31 15.48
C THR A 176 7.55 22.95 14.94
N ASN A 177 8.54 22.15 14.55
CA ASN A 177 9.85 22.63 14.17
C ASN A 177 10.18 22.46 12.69
N GLN A 178 9.31 21.79 11.92
CA GLN A 178 9.50 21.53 10.52
C GLN A 178 8.19 21.12 9.84
N ASN A 179 8.14 21.28 8.53
CA ASN A 179 7.06 20.73 7.74
C ASN A 179 7.46 19.36 7.18
N VAL A 180 6.51 18.44 7.16
CA VAL A 180 6.66 17.14 6.48
C VAL A 180 5.76 17.16 5.26
N VAL A 181 6.34 16.93 4.08
CA VAL A 181 5.61 17.04 2.82
C VAL A 181 5.48 15.68 2.17
N VAL A 182 4.25 15.24 1.98
CA VAL A 182 3.90 14.14 1.10
C VAL A 182 3.71 14.72 -0.29
N ASN A 183 4.67 14.51 -1.16
CA ASN A 183 4.73 15.05 -2.51
C ASN A 183 4.75 13.94 -3.57
N LYS A 184 4.85 14.35 -4.83
CA LYS A 184 4.89 13.42 -5.98
C LYS A 184 5.95 12.32 -5.88
N ASP A 185 7.13 12.62 -5.28
CA ASP A 185 8.23 11.67 -5.22
C ASP A 185 7.90 10.51 -4.27
N LEU A 186 7.23 10.82 -3.15
CA LEU A 186 6.70 9.83 -2.23
C LEU A 186 5.51 9.07 -2.82
N ILE A 187 4.55 9.82 -3.38
CA ILE A 187 3.30 9.28 -3.93
C ILE A 187 3.59 8.34 -5.11
N SER A 188 4.59 8.65 -5.96
CA SER A 188 4.95 7.79 -7.10
C SER A 188 5.30 6.35 -6.69
N GLY A 189 5.89 6.18 -5.50
CA GLY A 189 6.19 4.86 -4.94
C GLY A 189 4.98 4.11 -4.39
N TRP A 190 3.84 4.78 -4.20
CA TRP A 190 2.60 4.21 -3.65
C TRP A 190 1.56 3.94 -4.73
N VAL A 191 1.69 4.56 -5.90
CA VAL A 191 0.75 4.38 -7.01
C VAL A 191 1.08 3.12 -7.79
N THR A 192 0.07 2.35 -8.15
CA THR A 192 0.17 1.12 -8.94
C THR A 192 -1.05 0.99 -9.84
N TYR A 193 -1.14 -0.08 -10.61
CA TYR A 193 -2.30 -0.41 -11.46
C TYR A 193 -2.59 -1.91 -11.38
N ASP A 194 -3.84 -2.27 -11.64
CA ASP A 194 -4.29 -3.65 -11.70
C ASP A 194 -4.12 -4.27 -13.10
N ASP A 195 -4.49 -5.56 -13.25
CA ASP A 195 -4.41 -6.32 -14.52
C ASP A 195 -5.29 -5.72 -15.65
N ASN A 196 -6.18 -4.79 -15.33
CA ASN A 196 -7.05 -4.08 -16.27
C ASN A 196 -6.61 -2.63 -16.50
N MET A 197 -5.39 -2.28 -16.07
CA MET A 197 -4.83 -0.92 -16.15
C MET A 197 -5.62 0.13 -15.34
N ASN A 198 -6.36 -0.25 -14.29
CA ASN A 198 -6.96 0.72 -13.40
C ASN A 198 -5.91 1.19 -12.40
N ALA A 199 -5.67 2.49 -12.36
CA ALA A 199 -4.77 3.09 -11.39
C ALA A 199 -5.31 2.90 -9.97
N THR A 200 -4.47 2.44 -9.07
CA THR A 200 -4.78 2.21 -7.65
C THR A 200 -3.69 2.79 -6.77
N LEU A 201 -4.02 3.03 -5.50
CA LEU A 201 -3.07 3.42 -4.47
C LEU A 201 -2.82 2.23 -3.56
N ASP A 202 -1.56 1.87 -3.36
CA ASP A 202 -1.15 0.84 -2.39
C ASP A 202 -1.25 1.42 -0.96
N GLU A 203 -2.43 1.28 -0.38
CA GLU A 203 -2.73 1.80 0.95
C GLU A 203 -1.86 1.15 2.05
N SER A 204 -1.26 -0.02 1.79
CA SER A 204 -0.34 -0.67 2.74
C SER A 204 0.96 0.13 2.89
N LYS A 205 1.48 0.67 1.80
CA LYS A 205 2.66 1.54 1.81
C LYS A 205 2.37 2.89 2.45
N VAL A 206 1.19 3.46 2.20
CA VAL A 206 0.75 4.69 2.87
C VAL A 206 0.66 4.48 4.37
N LYS A 207 0.06 3.37 4.80
CA LYS A 207 -0.04 2.98 6.21
C LYS A 207 1.33 2.77 6.87
N GLU A 208 2.26 2.14 6.16
CA GLU A 208 3.62 1.96 6.67
C GLU A 208 4.34 3.29 6.87
N TRP A 209 4.21 4.20 5.90
CA TRP A 209 4.76 5.54 6.02
C TRP A 209 4.14 6.31 7.20
N LEU A 210 2.79 6.24 7.39
CA LEU A 210 2.12 6.89 8.53
C LEU A 210 2.59 6.33 9.87
N ARG A 211 2.83 5.03 9.95
CA ARG A 211 3.38 4.41 11.17
C ARG A 211 4.77 4.96 11.51
N GLU A 212 5.65 5.11 10.52
CA GLU A 212 6.97 5.71 10.74
C GLU A 212 6.87 7.21 11.04
N PHE A 213 5.90 7.90 10.43
CA PHE A 213 5.57 9.28 10.75
C PHE A 213 5.11 9.41 12.22
N GLY A 214 4.18 8.58 12.68
CA GLY A 214 3.76 8.53 14.08
C GLY A 214 4.92 8.27 15.02
N LYS A 215 5.75 7.25 14.77
CA LYS A 215 6.95 6.97 15.59
C LYS A 215 7.90 8.17 15.70
N THR A 216 7.94 9.02 14.69
CA THR A 216 8.83 10.20 14.66
C THR A 216 8.26 11.35 15.47
N TYR A 217 6.93 11.52 15.45
CA TYR A 217 6.27 12.71 16.00
C TYR A 217 5.40 12.47 17.23
N ASP A 218 5.07 11.21 17.54
CA ASP A 218 4.37 10.87 18.78
C ASP A 218 5.31 11.07 19.97
N THR A 219 4.75 11.66 21.03
CA THR A 219 5.49 11.89 22.28
C THR A 219 5.02 11.01 23.42
N VAL A 220 3.86 10.36 23.31
CA VAL A 220 3.37 9.39 24.30
C VAL A 220 4.43 8.30 24.55
N GLY A 221 4.81 8.12 25.83
CA GLY A 221 5.76 7.10 26.23
C GLY A 221 7.24 7.39 25.91
N THR A 222 7.55 8.46 25.18
CA THR A 222 8.94 8.83 24.86
C THR A 222 9.67 9.42 26.06
N THR A 223 11.00 9.48 25.97
CA THR A 223 11.84 10.13 26.98
C THR A 223 11.84 11.65 26.77
N ARG A 224 11.56 12.39 27.83
CA ARG A 224 11.54 13.86 27.85
C ARG A 224 12.30 14.37 29.08
N SER A 225 13.12 15.40 28.90
CA SER A 225 13.88 16.00 30.01
C SER A 225 13.09 17.12 30.68
N ILE A 226 13.12 17.16 32.01
CA ILE A 226 12.56 18.24 32.81
C ILE A 226 13.61 18.77 33.77
N THR A 227 13.63 20.09 33.95
CA THR A 227 14.25 20.70 35.14
C THR A 227 13.17 20.94 36.18
N THR A 228 13.28 20.26 37.30
CA THR A 228 12.30 20.28 38.38
C THR A 228 12.27 21.63 39.06
N PRO A 229 11.19 22.01 39.77
CA PRO A 229 11.18 23.20 40.63
C PRO A 229 12.29 23.16 41.69
N GLY A 230 12.71 21.98 42.13
CA GLY A 230 13.86 21.79 43.03
C GLY A 230 15.23 21.98 42.38
N GLY A 231 15.30 22.28 41.06
CA GLY A 231 16.56 22.56 40.32
C GLY A 231 17.30 21.34 39.81
N LYS A 232 16.74 20.12 39.91
CA LYS A 232 17.31 18.90 39.39
C LYS A 232 16.87 18.73 37.93
N THR A 233 17.76 18.30 37.03
CA THR A 233 17.39 17.89 35.67
C THR A 233 17.32 16.38 35.60
N VAL A 234 16.19 15.86 35.10
CA VAL A 234 15.92 14.42 35.01
C VAL A 234 15.28 14.08 33.66
N ASP A 235 15.54 12.86 33.20
CA ASP A 235 14.87 12.29 32.04
C ASP A 235 13.72 11.40 32.52
N VAL A 236 12.54 11.64 31.97
CA VAL A 236 11.31 10.91 32.29
C VAL A 236 10.86 10.13 31.07
N SER A 237 10.71 8.83 31.18
CA SER A 237 10.27 7.94 30.13
C SER A 237 8.98 7.23 30.51
N GLY A 238 8.15 6.91 29.52
CA GLY A 238 6.89 6.20 29.74
C GLY A 238 5.72 7.13 30.08
N GLY A 239 4.65 6.51 30.60
CA GLY A 239 3.39 7.20 30.84
C GLY A 239 2.46 7.18 29.62
N THR A 240 1.33 7.89 29.76
CA THR A 240 0.24 7.87 28.77
C THR A 240 -0.11 9.25 28.24
N TYR A 241 0.61 10.30 28.65
CA TYR A 241 0.42 11.67 28.19
C TYR A 241 1.36 12.00 27.04
N GLY A 242 0.86 12.76 26.07
CA GLY A 242 1.65 13.23 24.95
C GLY A 242 0.81 13.34 23.67
N TRP A 243 1.46 13.69 22.57
CA TRP A 243 0.89 13.66 21.23
C TRP A 243 0.88 12.22 20.71
N SER A 244 -0.20 11.83 20.05
CA SER A 244 -0.27 10.57 19.29
C SER A 244 -1.13 10.75 18.05
N VAL A 245 -0.58 10.40 16.89
CA VAL A 245 -1.28 10.45 15.60
C VAL A 245 -2.36 9.37 15.55
N ASP A 246 -3.55 9.71 15.07
CA ASP A 246 -4.56 8.74 14.67
C ASP A 246 -4.23 8.22 13.27
N GLU A 247 -3.40 7.18 13.22
CA GLU A 247 -2.96 6.58 11.95
C GLU A 247 -4.15 6.12 11.08
N ALA A 248 -5.25 5.67 11.67
CA ALA A 248 -6.41 5.16 10.93
C ALA A 248 -7.23 6.30 10.30
N ALA A 249 -7.49 7.37 11.07
CA ALA A 249 -8.17 8.55 10.56
C ALA A 249 -7.32 9.27 9.52
N GLU A 250 -6.01 9.39 9.77
CA GLU A 250 -5.10 10.06 8.86
C GLU A 250 -4.87 9.27 7.58
N LEU A 251 -4.83 7.93 7.63
CA LEU A 251 -4.77 7.09 6.44
C LEU A 251 -5.95 7.40 5.50
N THR A 252 -7.16 7.43 6.04
CA THR A 252 -8.36 7.74 5.26
C THR A 252 -8.27 9.13 4.62
N ALA A 253 -7.89 10.13 5.41
CA ALA A 253 -7.80 11.51 4.94
C ALA A 253 -6.69 11.71 3.89
N LEU A 254 -5.52 11.09 4.10
CA LEU A 254 -4.38 11.18 3.19
C LEU A 254 -4.67 10.49 1.85
N VAL A 255 -5.25 9.28 1.88
CA VAL A 255 -5.66 8.55 0.68
C VAL A 255 -6.69 9.34 -0.13
N ASP A 256 -7.67 9.94 0.53
CA ASP A 256 -8.67 10.78 -0.12
C ASP A 256 -8.07 12.03 -0.77
N SER A 257 -7.15 12.71 -0.07
CA SER A 257 -6.46 13.89 -0.61
C SER A 257 -5.58 13.53 -1.82
N ILE A 258 -4.88 12.39 -1.77
CA ILE A 258 -4.07 11.91 -2.90
C ILE A 258 -4.98 11.59 -4.11
N LYS A 259 -6.08 10.86 -3.90
CA LYS A 259 -7.03 10.50 -4.97
C LYS A 259 -7.64 11.72 -5.65
N LYS A 260 -7.81 12.81 -4.93
CA LYS A 260 -8.33 14.09 -5.45
C LYS A 260 -7.25 15.00 -6.05
N GLY A 261 -5.98 14.72 -5.83
CA GLY A 261 -4.86 15.58 -6.26
C GLY A 261 -4.82 16.90 -5.47
N GLU A 262 -5.18 16.87 -4.19
CA GLU A 262 -5.27 18.07 -3.35
C GLU A 262 -3.90 18.65 -2.98
N VAL A 263 -3.82 19.98 -2.93
CA VAL A 263 -2.69 20.72 -2.34
C VAL A 263 -3.18 21.37 -1.06
N VAL A 264 -2.73 20.87 0.08
CA VAL A 264 -3.23 21.27 1.40
C VAL A 264 -2.12 21.32 2.43
N GLU A 265 -2.24 22.30 3.36
CA GLU A 265 -1.44 22.35 4.58
C GLU A 265 -2.35 22.10 5.78
N LYS A 266 -1.95 21.18 6.64
CA LYS A 266 -2.74 20.78 7.82
C LYS A 266 -1.86 20.20 8.92
N GLU A 267 -2.42 20.06 10.11
CA GLU A 267 -1.92 19.12 11.12
C GLU A 267 -2.46 17.70 10.81
N PRO A 268 -1.76 16.62 11.25
CA PRO A 268 -2.31 15.29 11.16
C PRO A 268 -3.52 15.12 12.10
N ALA A 269 -4.35 14.13 11.83
CA ALA A 269 -5.36 13.70 12.80
C ALA A 269 -4.66 13.13 14.03
N TYR A 270 -5.07 13.56 15.22
CA TYR A 270 -4.52 13.08 16.48
C TYR A 270 -5.52 12.21 17.24
N ALA A 271 -5.06 11.05 17.72
CA ALA A 271 -5.77 10.24 18.69
C ALA A 271 -5.69 10.86 20.09
N GLN A 272 -4.59 11.54 20.37
CA GLN A 272 -4.37 12.27 21.61
C GLN A 272 -3.53 13.51 21.36
N THR A 273 -3.88 14.59 22.06
CA THR A 273 -3.17 15.88 22.02
C THR A 273 -2.49 16.17 23.34
N ALA A 274 -1.47 17.02 23.32
CA ALA A 274 -0.79 17.57 24.51
C ALA A 274 -0.96 19.08 24.56
N ALA A 275 -0.43 19.72 25.61
CA ALA A 275 -0.62 21.15 25.85
C ALA A 275 0.15 22.04 24.85
N THR A 276 1.35 21.61 24.44
CA THR A 276 2.19 22.30 23.46
C THR A 276 2.92 21.30 22.58
N HIS A 277 3.53 21.77 21.48
CA HIS A 277 4.45 20.99 20.68
C HIS A 277 5.92 21.20 21.07
N ASP A 278 6.20 21.83 22.18
CA ASP A 278 7.56 22.02 22.68
C ASP A 278 8.16 20.69 23.17
N ALA A 279 9.45 20.68 23.46
CA ALA A 279 10.15 19.52 23.99
C ALA A 279 9.55 19.00 25.32
N GLN A 280 8.94 19.93 26.09
CA GLN A 280 8.12 19.64 27.27
C GLN A 280 6.65 19.86 26.90
N ASP A 281 6.05 18.86 26.25
CA ASP A 281 4.72 18.96 25.66
C ASP A 281 3.57 19.12 26.67
N TRP A 282 3.86 18.97 27.97
CA TRP A 282 2.91 19.25 29.06
C TRP A 282 2.75 20.75 29.38
N GLY A 283 3.56 21.61 28.75
CA GLY A 283 3.48 23.08 28.94
C GLY A 283 3.95 23.54 30.32
N THR A 284 3.37 24.65 30.78
CA THR A 284 3.79 25.33 32.01
C THR A 284 2.87 25.10 33.22
N THR A 285 1.82 24.25 33.07
CA THR A 285 0.90 23.88 34.16
C THR A 285 0.86 22.39 34.30
N TYR A 286 1.42 21.85 35.38
CA TYR A 286 1.57 20.42 35.62
C TYR A 286 1.76 20.08 37.09
N LEU A 287 1.49 18.80 37.42
CA LEU A 287 1.94 18.18 38.69
C LEU A 287 3.29 17.51 38.47
N GLU A 288 4.15 17.56 39.45
CA GLU A 288 5.40 16.81 39.47
C GLU A 288 5.55 16.06 40.78
N VAL A 289 6.09 14.84 40.71
CA VAL A 289 6.40 13.99 41.86
C VAL A 289 7.83 13.47 41.73
N ASP A 290 8.71 13.90 42.64
CA ASP A 290 10.06 13.37 42.83
C ASP A 290 9.97 12.21 43.87
N ILE A 291 10.06 10.98 43.39
CA ILE A 291 9.95 9.77 44.26
C ILE A 291 11.10 9.73 45.26
N PRO A 292 12.38 9.88 44.89
CA PRO A 292 13.48 9.94 45.86
C PRO A 292 13.36 11.04 46.92
N ALA A 293 12.88 12.22 46.50
CA ALA A 293 12.67 13.33 47.44
C ALA A 293 11.41 13.16 48.28
N GLN A 294 10.47 12.29 47.87
CA GLN A 294 9.15 12.12 48.47
C GLN A 294 8.42 13.44 48.58
N HIS A 295 8.50 14.21 47.51
CA HIS A 295 7.94 15.57 47.42
C HIS A 295 7.17 15.74 46.09
N MET A 296 6.16 16.58 46.12
CA MET A 296 5.41 16.95 44.91
C MET A 296 5.24 18.45 44.81
N TRP A 297 5.17 18.94 43.59
CA TRP A 297 4.85 20.33 43.24
C TRP A 297 3.66 20.39 42.31
N TYR A 298 2.78 21.36 42.51
CA TYR A 298 1.80 21.80 41.52
C TYR A 298 2.22 23.14 40.96
N VAL A 299 2.58 23.12 39.69
CA VAL A 299 3.05 24.31 38.94
C VAL A 299 1.91 24.84 38.08
N VAL A 300 1.64 26.11 38.11
CA VAL A 300 0.66 26.80 37.27
C VAL A 300 1.31 27.97 36.57
N ASN A 301 1.29 28.02 35.25
CA ASN A 301 1.94 29.04 34.44
C ASN A 301 3.43 29.24 34.81
N GLY A 302 4.15 28.18 35.10
CA GLY A 302 5.57 28.18 35.45
C GLY A 302 5.88 28.58 36.92
N ALA A 303 4.86 28.82 37.75
CA ALA A 303 5.05 29.15 39.15
C ALA A 303 4.49 28.09 40.09
N VAL A 304 5.24 27.70 41.11
CA VAL A 304 4.77 26.73 42.12
C VAL A 304 3.62 27.37 42.89
N GLN A 305 2.45 26.71 42.89
CA GLN A 305 1.26 27.14 43.62
C GLN A 305 1.00 26.30 44.86
N LEU A 306 1.42 25.04 44.85
CA LEU A 306 1.36 24.16 46.00
C LEU A 306 2.55 23.21 45.95
N GLU A 307 3.14 22.94 47.11
CA GLU A 307 4.14 21.88 47.30
C GLU A 307 3.91 21.18 48.62
N THR A 308 4.21 19.91 48.66
CA THR A 308 4.05 19.15 49.89
C THR A 308 4.84 17.81 49.85
N ASP A 309 5.25 17.39 51.02
CA ASP A 309 5.77 16.02 51.19
C ASP A 309 4.67 14.99 50.99
N VAL A 310 5.03 13.83 50.40
CA VAL A 310 4.14 12.74 50.07
C VAL A 310 4.68 11.41 50.57
N VAL A 311 3.87 10.34 50.45
CA VAL A 311 4.35 8.95 50.58
C VAL A 311 3.89 8.20 49.34
N THR A 312 4.85 7.81 48.52
CA THR A 312 4.61 7.02 47.29
C THR A 312 4.51 5.52 47.57
N GLY A 313 4.40 4.72 46.54
CA GLY A 313 4.37 3.27 46.61
C GLY A 313 5.61 2.68 47.25
N LEU A 314 5.45 1.52 47.95
CA LEU A 314 6.58 0.75 48.40
C LEU A 314 7.43 0.32 47.19
N PRO A 315 8.78 0.44 47.26
CA PRO A 315 9.65 0.18 46.10
C PRO A 315 9.80 -1.35 45.85
N THR A 316 8.70 -1.98 45.51
CA THR A 316 8.61 -3.36 44.99
C THR A 316 7.88 -3.36 43.68
N PRO A 317 8.14 -4.34 42.80
CA PRO A 317 7.51 -4.36 41.46
C PRO A 317 5.98 -4.29 41.48
N GLU A 318 5.33 -4.80 42.53
CA GLU A 318 3.87 -4.84 42.62
C GLU A 318 3.27 -3.58 43.25
N ARG A 319 4.10 -2.73 43.89
CA ARG A 319 3.60 -1.61 44.70
C ARG A 319 4.28 -0.28 44.42
N GLU A 320 5.29 -0.24 43.58
CA GLU A 320 5.97 1.00 43.24
C GLU A 320 5.04 1.97 42.50
N THR A 321 5.25 3.26 42.69
CA THR A 321 4.58 4.29 41.90
C THR A 321 5.21 4.34 40.51
N PRO A 322 4.43 4.16 39.44
CA PRO A 322 4.99 4.12 38.08
C PRO A 322 5.52 5.48 37.67
N THR A 323 6.76 5.53 37.17
CA THR A 323 7.35 6.73 36.57
C THR A 323 6.79 6.96 35.18
N GLY A 324 6.78 8.20 34.71
CA GLY A 324 6.30 8.60 33.39
C GLY A 324 5.56 9.91 33.40
N VAL A 325 5.05 10.27 32.22
CA VAL A 325 4.18 11.45 32.05
C VAL A 325 2.75 10.98 31.85
N TYR A 326 1.87 11.41 32.73
CA TYR A 326 0.46 11.04 32.79
C TYR A 326 -0.44 12.28 32.76
N SER A 327 -1.73 12.11 33.01
CA SER A 327 -2.67 13.20 33.27
C SER A 327 -3.68 12.79 34.32
N ILE A 328 -4.36 13.77 34.91
CA ILE A 328 -5.49 13.51 35.82
C ILE A 328 -6.67 12.97 35.01
N LEU A 329 -7.05 11.72 35.31
CA LEU A 329 -8.09 10.97 34.60
C LEU A 329 -9.47 11.06 35.25
N GLU A 330 -9.51 11.22 36.57
CA GLU A 330 -10.74 11.25 37.37
C GLU A 330 -10.51 12.07 38.64
N MET A 331 -11.51 12.84 39.03
CA MET A 331 -11.55 13.53 40.33
C MET A 331 -12.85 13.17 41.05
N LYS A 332 -12.75 12.63 42.28
CA LYS A 332 -13.91 12.24 43.10
C LYS A 332 -13.74 12.61 44.56
N ARG A 333 -14.86 12.95 45.18
CA ARG A 333 -14.96 13.10 46.65
C ARG A 333 -15.48 11.80 47.28
N ASP A 334 -15.07 11.57 48.52
CA ASP A 334 -15.62 10.54 49.40
C ASP A 334 -15.61 9.14 48.76
N LYS A 335 -14.47 8.78 48.14
CA LYS A 335 -14.28 7.50 47.44
C LYS A 335 -13.75 6.43 48.38
N VAL A 336 -14.26 5.18 48.26
CA VAL A 336 -13.64 4.01 48.87
C VAL A 336 -12.66 3.40 47.89
N LEU A 337 -11.36 3.40 48.24
CA LEU A 337 -10.33 2.70 47.49
C LEU A 337 -10.38 1.24 47.85
N THR A 338 -10.48 0.38 46.84
CA THR A 338 -10.62 -1.06 47.01
C THR A 338 -9.42 -1.76 46.42
N GLY A 339 -8.70 -2.55 47.20
CA GLY A 339 -7.59 -3.35 46.74
C GLY A 339 -8.02 -4.56 45.90
N THR A 340 -7.03 -5.30 45.38
CA THR A 340 -7.29 -6.55 44.67
C THR A 340 -8.00 -7.57 45.53
N ILE A 341 -8.76 -8.48 44.91
CA ILE A 341 -9.43 -9.58 45.62
C ILE A 341 -8.39 -10.60 46.03
N ASP A 342 -8.34 -10.93 47.32
CA ASP A 342 -7.54 -12.03 47.83
C ASP A 342 -8.18 -13.37 47.39
N PRO A 343 -7.47 -14.20 46.62
CA PRO A 343 -8.02 -15.47 46.12
C PRO A 343 -8.43 -16.46 47.21
N SER A 344 -7.81 -16.34 48.39
CA SER A 344 -8.07 -17.25 49.53
C SER A 344 -9.33 -16.89 50.27
N THR A 345 -9.69 -15.62 50.35
CA THR A 345 -10.82 -15.13 51.15
C THR A 345 -11.99 -14.63 50.29
N GLY A 346 -11.76 -14.38 48.98
CA GLY A 346 -12.73 -13.78 48.07
C GLY A 346 -13.06 -12.32 48.39
N LYS A 347 -12.27 -11.66 49.28
CA LYS A 347 -12.51 -10.28 49.71
C LYS A 347 -11.38 -9.37 49.26
N PRO A 348 -11.64 -8.05 49.12
CA PRO A 348 -10.55 -7.10 48.88
C PRO A 348 -9.51 -7.12 49.99
N ILE A 349 -8.23 -6.99 49.61
CA ILE A 349 -7.10 -6.94 50.59
C ILE A 349 -7.17 -5.70 51.47
N TYR A 350 -7.82 -4.63 50.99
CA TYR A 350 -8.17 -3.45 51.77
C TYR A 350 -9.41 -2.73 51.19
N GLN A 351 -10.08 -1.97 52.02
CA GLN A 351 -11.11 -0.99 51.66
C GLN A 351 -10.85 0.26 52.49
N THR A 352 -10.45 1.36 51.87
CA THR A 352 -10.01 2.58 52.53
C THR A 352 -10.79 3.77 52.02
N PRO A 353 -11.61 4.43 52.83
CA PRO A 353 -12.26 5.66 52.47
C PRO A 353 -11.25 6.81 52.41
N VAL A 354 -11.34 7.65 51.37
CA VAL A 354 -10.57 8.86 51.18
C VAL A 354 -11.51 10.02 50.83
N ALA A 355 -11.23 11.22 51.34
CA ALA A 355 -12.05 12.39 51.11
C ALA A 355 -11.83 12.97 49.69
N TYR A 356 -10.62 12.87 49.17
CA TYR A 356 -10.21 13.42 47.89
C TYR A 356 -9.44 12.39 47.08
N TRP A 357 -9.94 12.10 45.89
CA TRP A 357 -9.33 11.18 44.95
C TRP A 357 -9.04 11.87 43.61
N MET A 358 -7.82 11.80 43.13
CA MET A 358 -7.37 12.34 41.84
C MET A 358 -6.57 11.25 41.10
N ARG A 359 -7.22 10.57 40.17
CA ARG A 359 -6.70 9.39 39.46
C ARG A 359 -5.69 9.78 38.40
N VAL A 360 -4.57 9.06 38.33
CA VAL A 360 -3.48 9.28 37.38
C VAL A 360 -3.38 8.14 36.36
N THR A 361 -3.53 6.91 36.79
CA THR A 361 -3.41 5.74 35.90
C THR A 361 -4.71 4.93 35.81
N TRP A 362 -4.91 4.26 34.70
CA TRP A 362 -6.03 3.31 34.55
C TRP A 362 -5.93 2.11 35.50
N THR A 363 -4.72 1.77 35.94
CA THR A 363 -4.47 0.71 36.94
C THR A 363 -4.85 1.09 38.34
N GLY A 364 -5.23 2.34 38.59
CA GLY A 364 -5.78 2.78 39.86
C GLY A 364 -4.77 3.51 40.78
N VAL A 365 -3.67 4.02 40.22
CA VAL A 365 -2.76 4.94 40.93
C VAL A 365 -3.31 6.36 40.87
N GLY A 366 -3.22 7.10 41.94
CA GLY A 366 -3.65 8.48 42.02
C GLY A 366 -3.19 9.17 43.30
N PHE A 367 -3.48 10.47 43.41
CA PHE A 367 -3.29 11.27 44.61
C PHE A 367 -4.51 11.15 45.52
N HIS A 368 -4.29 11.04 46.83
CA HIS A 368 -5.38 11.06 47.82
C HIS A 368 -4.87 11.40 49.22
N ASP A 369 -5.77 11.85 50.06
CA ASP A 369 -5.50 12.02 51.48
C ASP A 369 -5.22 10.69 52.18
N ALA A 370 -4.31 10.70 53.14
CA ALA A 370 -3.93 9.52 53.94
C ALA A 370 -3.80 9.85 55.44
N THR A 371 -4.93 10.02 56.09
CA THR A 371 -5.03 10.42 57.52
C THR A 371 -4.43 9.37 58.46
N TRP A 372 -4.20 8.16 58.01
CA TRP A 372 -3.52 7.09 58.78
C TRP A 372 -2.00 7.20 58.79
N ASN A 373 -1.41 8.07 57.93
CA ASN A 373 0.01 8.32 57.89
C ASN A 373 0.37 9.38 58.96
N PRO A 374 1.24 9.08 59.93
CA PRO A 374 1.64 10.04 60.97
C PRO A 374 2.62 11.10 60.45
N SER A 375 3.29 10.87 59.30
CA SER A 375 4.22 11.79 58.66
C SER A 375 4.33 11.53 57.17
N PHE A 376 4.81 12.50 56.43
CA PHE A 376 5.05 12.43 55.01
C PHE A 376 6.50 12.79 54.69
N GLY A 377 6.99 12.45 53.52
CA GLY A 377 8.38 12.69 53.12
C GLY A 377 9.40 11.68 53.64
N GLY A 378 10.66 11.93 53.30
CA GLY A 378 11.82 11.17 53.76
C GLY A 378 11.82 9.69 53.27
N SER A 379 12.29 8.78 54.13
CA SER A 379 12.44 7.37 53.80
C SER A 379 11.21 6.50 54.11
N ARG A 380 10.09 7.10 54.51
CA ARG A 380 8.91 6.35 54.95
C ARG A 380 8.37 5.38 53.89
N TYR A 381 8.38 5.77 52.62
CA TYR A 381 7.91 4.95 51.49
C TYR A 381 8.67 3.63 51.38
N GLN A 382 9.93 3.54 51.84
CA GLN A 382 10.77 2.35 51.72
C GLN A 382 10.28 1.19 52.61
N THR A 383 9.55 1.50 53.70
CA THR A 383 9.05 0.48 54.64
C THR A 383 7.54 0.49 54.81
N ASN A 384 6.90 1.65 54.65
CA ASN A 384 5.47 1.87 54.85
C ASN A 384 4.85 2.61 53.64
N GLY A 385 5.36 2.35 52.42
CA GLY A 385 4.83 2.89 51.20
C GLY A 385 3.44 2.37 50.86
N SER A 386 2.74 3.08 50.00
CA SER A 386 1.40 2.71 49.50
C SER A 386 1.43 1.49 48.57
N HIS A 387 0.30 1.19 47.92
CA HIS A 387 0.20 0.23 46.83
C HIS A 387 0.32 0.94 45.43
N GLY A 388 1.15 1.99 45.35
CA GLY A 388 1.40 2.77 44.15
C GLY A 388 0.83 4.20 44.18
N CYS A 389 -0.16 4.47 45.00
CA CYS A 389 -0.76 5.80 45.12
C CYS A 389 0.21 6.82 45.77
N ILE A 390 -0.04 8.09 45.49
CA ILE A 390 0.67 9.21 46.10
C ILE A 390 -0.19 9.73 47.26
N ASN A 391 0.21 9.36 48.46
CA ASN A 391 -0.46 9.69 49.71
C ASN A 391 -0.08 11.09 50.16
N MET A 392 -1.06 11.92 50.54
CA MET A 392 -0.89 13.33 50.92
C MET A 392 -1.50 13.65 52.28
N PRO A 393 -1.04 14.69 52.96
CA PRO A 393 -1.79 15.32 54.05
C PRO A 393 -3.21 15.71 53.62
N LEU A 394 -4.21 15.60 54.49
CA LEU A 394 -5.62 15.83 54.14
C LEU A 394 -5.84 17.27 53.69
N ASP A 395 -5.25 18.27 54.34
CA ASP A 395 -5.35 19.68 54.01
C ASP A 395 -4.72 20.02 52.65
N GLN A 396 -3.59 19.35 52.33
CA GLN A 396 -2.91 19.50 51.07
C GLN A 396 -3.69 18.82 49.93
N ALA A 397 -4.26 17.63 50.17
CA ALA A 397 -5.14 16.94 49.22
C ALA A 397 -6.41 17.76 48.93
N ALA A 398 -6.98 18.44 49.95
CA ALA A 398 -8.13 19.31 49.80
C ALA A 398 -7.76 20.54 48.93
N SER A 399 -6.62 21.16 49.21
CA SER A 399 -6.12 22.37 48.50
C SER A 399 -5.83 22.00 47.02
N LEU A 400 -5.11 20.90 46.77
CA LEU A 400 -4.80 20.43 45.42
C LEU A 400 -6.09 20.12 44.63
N TYR A 401 -7.04 19.40 45.25
CA TYR A 401 -8.32 19.05 44.61
C TYR A 401 -9.11 20.30 44.20
N GLY A 402 -9.05 21.37 44.99
CA GLY A 402 -9.73 22.65 44.71
C GLY A 402 -9.13 23.45 43.57
N MET A 403 -7.87 23.23 43.24
CA MET A 403 -7.13 23.94 42.19
C MET A 403 -6.97 23.14 40.90
N LEU A 404 -7.07 21.82 40.99
CA LEU A 404 -6.73 20.89 39.90
C LEU A 404 -7.88 20.75 38.91
N SER A 405 -7.56 20.43 37.69
CA SER A 405 -8.53 20.08 36.64
C SER A 405 -8.21 18.71 36.03
N MET A 406 -9.24 18.01 35.51
CA MET A 406 -9.02 16.81 34.71
C MET A 406 -8.18 17.14 33.47
N GLY A 407 -7.32 16.22 33.06
CA GLY A 407 -6.39 16.40 31.96
C GLY A 407 -5.10 17.15 32.35
N THR A 408 -4.98 17.72 33.57
CA THR A 408 -3.71 18.30 34.01
C THR A 408 -2.58 17.28 33.93
N PRO A 409 -1.46 17.60 33.27
CA PRO A 409 -0.31 16.71 33.16
C PRO A 409 0.30 16.38 34.52
N VAL A 410 0.79 15.14 34.66
CA VAL A 410 1.43 14.63 35.87
C VAL A 410 2.74 13.97 35.52
N ILE A 411 3.84 14.48 36.02
CA ILE A 411 5.19 14.00 35.76
C ILE A 411 5.66 13.26 37.03
N ILE A 412 5.98 11.98 36.92
CA ILE A 412 6.48 11.16 38.02
C ILE A 412 7.84 10.62 37.65
N HIS A 413 8.84 10.88 38.48
CA HIS A 413 10.22 10.48 38.19
C HIS A 413 10.98 10.04 39.42
N ASN A 414 12.17 9.46 39.18
CA ASN A 414 13.16 9.08 40.20
C ASN A 414 14.22 10.17 40.40
#